data_69ab6921175caf554a26310718b44826
#
_entry.id   69ab6921175caf554a26310718b44826
#
_cell.length_a   1.000
_cell.length_b   1.000
_cell.length_c   1.000
_cell.angle_alpha   90.00
_cell.angle_beta   90.00
_cell.angle_gamma   90.00
#
_symmetry.space_group_name_H-M   'P 1'
#
loop_
_entity.id
_entity.type
_entity.pdbx_description
1 polymer ?
#
loop_
_entity_poly.entity_id
_entity_poly.type
_entity_poly.pdbx_seq_one_letter_code
_entity_poly.pdbx_strand_id
1 'polypeptide(L)'
;MTKYIVHGGKPLFGEVEISGAKNAAVAIIPAAILVDGVCRIENIPQISDVTAILKILEQLGASIRSINRHTVEIDSRHIHTTRTSYELSRKLRASYYLIGALLGRFGRAEVAMPGGCNFGGVRPIDQHVKGFSALGAGVTTEGGYINAIVESGRLTGANIYLDVVSVGATMNIMMAAVLAQGDTVIENCAKEPHIVDLANFLNSMGADIRGAGTDTVSYTHLTL
;
A
#
# COMPACT_ATOMS: atom_id res chain seq x y z
N MET A 1 2.87 -21.45 21.66
CA MET A 1 3.98 -21.06 20.75
C MET A 1 4.19 -22.19 19.77
N THR A 2 4.15 -21.93 18.48
CA THR A 2 4.51 -22.91 17.43
C THR A 2 6.04 -22.95 17.31
N LYS A 3 6.61 -24.17 17.32
CA LYS A 3 8.04 -24.38 17.11
C LYS A 3 8.25 -25.12 15.80
N TYR A 4 9.24 -24.71 15.03
CA TYR A 4 9.74 -25.45 13.88
C TYR A 4 10.98 -26.20 14.29
N ILE A 5 10.99 -27.51 14.05
CA ILE A 5 12.18 -28.36 14.27
C ILE A 5 12.66 -28.74 12.88
N VAL A 6 13.87 -28.30 12.54
CA VAL A 6 14.46 -28.53 11.22
C VAL A 6 15.62 -29.53 11.36
N HIS A 7 15.51 -30.65 10.68
CA HIS A 7 16.58 -31.64 10.52
C HIS A 7 17.21 -31.47 9.14
N GLY A 8 18.40 -30.91 9.11
CA GLY A 8 19.19 -30.72 7.88
C GLY A 8 19.98 -31.95 7.44
N GLY A 9 20.89 -31.77 6.50
CA GLY A 9 21.87 -32.78 6.09
C GLY A 9 21.44 -33.74 4.98
N LYS A 10 20.24 -33.52 4.40
CA LYS A 10 19.78 -34.25 3.22
C LYS A 10 19.69 -33.29 2.02
N PRO A 11 20.23 -33.65 0.82
CA PRO A 11 20.00 -32.86 -0.37
C PRO A 11 18.51 -32.88 -0.72
N LEU A 12 17.99 -31.73 -1.19
CA LEU A 12 16.60 -31.60 -1.61
C LEU A 12 16.53 -31.71 -3.13
N PHE A 13 15.63 -32.54 -3.63
CA PHE A 13 15.33 -32.71 -5.05
C PHE A 13 13.82 -32.59 -5.22
N GLY A 14 13.38 -31.87 -6.24
CA GLY A 14 11.96 -31.69 -6.56
C GLY A 14 11.67 -30.34 -7.18
N GLU A 15 10.40 -30.15 -7.54
CA GLU A 15 9.86 -28.90 -8.06
C GLU A 15 8.91 -28.32 -7.01
N VAL A 16 8.93 -26.99 -6.90
CA VAL A 16 8.04 -26.24 -6.01
C VAL A 16 7.34 -25.16 -6.82
N GLU A 17 6.03 -25.15 -6.80
CA GLU A 17 5.25 -24.07 -7.37
C GLU A 17 5.37 -22.83 -6.48
N ILE A 18 5.81 -21.71 -7.07
CA ILE A 18 5.98 -20.44 -6.36
C ILE A 18 4.64 -19.73 -6.28
N SER A 19 4.20 -19.45 -5.06
CA SER A 19 3.00 -18.62 -4.82
C SER A 19 3.26 -17.15 -5.09
N GLY A 20 2.18 -16.35 -5.22
CA GLY A 20 2.26 -14.90 -5.31
C GLY A 20 3.05 -14.27 -4.17
N ALA A 21 3.71 -13.15 -4.46
CA ALA A 21 4.59 -12.45 -3.53
C ALA A 21 3.79 -11.72 -2.44
N LYS A 22 4.11 -11.98 -1.16
CA LYS A 22 3.50 -11.30 -0.03
C LYS A 22 3.56 -9.77 -0.15
N ASN A 23 4.76 -9.24 -0.40
CA ASN A 23 4.99 -7.79 -0.39
C ASN A 23 4.28 -7.07 -1.54
N ALA A 24 4.11 -7.72 -2.68
CA ALA A 24 3.29 -7.22 -3.77
C ALA A 24 1.80 -7.21 -3.37
N ALA A 25 1.28 -8.34 -2.89
CA ALA A 25 -0.13 -8.47 -2.54
C ALA A 25 -0.59 -7.45 -1.50
N VAL A 26 0.19 -7.23 -0.41
CA VAL A 26 -0.20 -6.29 0.67
C VAL A 26 -0.14 -4.82 0.28
N ALA A 27 0.43 -4.48 -0.87
CA ALA A 27 0.40 -3.13 -1.44
C ALA A 27 -0.65 -2.99 -2.55
N ILE A 28 -0.77 -4.00 -3.42
CA ILE A 28 -1.73 -4.00 -4.53
C ILE A 28 -3.17 -4.06 -4.02
N ILE A 29 -3.45 -4.83 -2.95
CA ILE A 29 -4.79 -4.90 -2.38
C ILE A 29 -5.31 -3.53 -1.89
N PRO A 30 -4.56 -2.73 -1.09
CA PRO A 30 -4.93 -1.35 -0.79
C PRO A 30 -5.07 -0.46 -2.02
N ALA A 31 -4.23 -0.65 -3.03
CA ALA A 31 -4.29 0.15 -4.26
C ALA A 31 -5.61 -0.01 -5.03
N ALA A 32 -6.34 -1.13 -4.85
CA ALA A 32 -7.68 -1.30 -5.41
C ALA A 32 -8.70 -0.25 -4.92
N ILE A 33 -8.43 0.43 -3.79
CA ILE A 33 -9.25 1.54 -3.30
C ILE A 33 -9.23 2.73 -4.29
N LEU A 34 -8.16 2.91 -5.04
CA LEU A 34 -7.98 4.06 -5.92
C LEU A 34 -8.94 4.06 -7.12
N VAL A 35 -9.55 2.93 -7.45
CA VAL A 35 -10.55 2.81 -8.51
C VAL A 35 -11.94 2.95 -7.95
N ASP A 36 -12.82 3.68 -8.62
CA ASP A 36 -14.26 3.70 -8.34
C ASP A 36 -14.96 2.57 -9.11
N GLY A 37 -14.72 1.35 -8.69
CA GLY A 37 -15.18 0.18 -9.42
C GLY A 37 -14.75 -1.14 -8.81
N VAL A 38 -14.72 -2.17 -9.66
CA VAL A 38 -14.32 -3.53 -9.28
C VAL A 38 -12.93 -3.83 -9.83
N CYS A 39 -12.00 -4.18 -8.93
CA CYS A 39 -10.68 -4.70 -9.29
C CYS A 39 -10.65 -6.21 -9.09
N ARG A 40 -10.21 -6.96 -10.09
CA ARG A 40 -9.89 -8.37 -9.98
C ARG A 40 -8.39 -8.55 -9.85
N ILE A 41 -7.96 -9.21 -8.76
CA ILE A 41 -6.56 -9.46 -8.45
C ILE A 41 -6.35 -10.96 -8.41
N GLU A 42 -5.40 -11.45 -9.22
CA GLU A 42 -5.05 -12.85 -9.35
C GLU A 42 -3.69 -13.15 -8.72
N ASN A 43 -3.37 -14.42 -8.53
CA ASN A 43 -2.13 -14.91 -7.94
C ASN A 43 -1.87 -14.37 -6.52
N ILE A 44 -2.92 -14.23 -5.72
CA ILE A 44 -2.81 -13.79 -4.31
C ILE A 44 -2.31 -14.95 -3.45
N PRO A 45 -1.27 -14.75 -2.62
CA PRO A 45 -0.79 -15.78 -1.71
C PRO A 45 -1.78 -16.00 -0.55
N GLN A 46 -1.91 -17.26 -0.12
CA GLN A 46 -2.76 -17.63 1.02
C GLN A 46 -2.04 -17.43 2.35
N ILE A 47 -1.99 -16.21 2.82
CA ILE A 47 -1.31 -15.82 4.06
C ILE A 47 -2.22 -14.95 4.94
N SER A 48 -1.92 -14.94 6.23
CA SER A 48 -2.68 -14.17 7.23
C SER A 48 -2.74 -12.67 6.94
N ASP A 49 -1.67 -12.11 6.37
CA ASP A 49 -1.58 -10.68 6.07
C ASP A 49 -2.59 -10.28 4.98
N VAL A 50 -2.76 -11.12 3.95
CA VAL A 50 -3.77 -10.91 2.90
C VAL A 50 -5.17 -10.99 3.48
N THR A 51 -5.45 -11.99 4.30
CA THR A 51 -6.75 -12.09 4.98
C THR A 51 -7.04 -10.89 5.86
N ALA A 52 -6.02 -10.38 6.58
CA ALA A 52 -6.18 -9.23 7.46
C ALA A 52 -6.46 -7.94 6.67
N ILE A 53 -5.74 -7.68 5.56
CA ILE A 53 -5.94 -6.46 4.78
C ILE A 53 -7.30 -6.48 4.07
N LEU A 54 -7.75 -7.61 3.55
CA LEU A 54 -9.08 -7.75 2.95
C LEU A 54 -10.19 -7.46 3.98
N LYS A 55 -10.05 -7.93 5.22
CA LYS A 55 -10.99 -7.60 6.31
C LYS A 55 -10.99 -6.12 6.67
N ILE A 56 -9.84 -5.44 6.60
CA ILE A 56 -9.81 -3.99 6.80
C ILE A 56 -10.57 -3.30 5.67
N LEU A 57 -10.41 -3.71 4.41
CA LEU A 57 -11.15 -3.13 3.28
C LEU A 57 -12.66 -3.35 3.42
N GLU A 58 -13.11 -4.53 3.87
CA GLU A 58 -14.53 -4.78 4.16
C GLU A 58 -15.07 -3.83 5.22
N GLN A 59 -14.31 -3.57 6.30
CA GLN A 59 -14.71 -2.60 7.33
C GLN A 59 -14.75 -1.16 6.83
N LEU A 60 -13.94 -0.82 5.83
CA LEU A 60 -14.00 0.50 5.18
C LEU A 60 -15.23 0.62 4.27
N GLY A 61 -15.88 -0.49 3.90
CA GLY A 61 -17.07 -0.55 3.08
C GLY A 61 -16.86 -1.18 1.69
N ALA A 62 -15.69 -1.74 1.41
CA ALA A 62 -15.48 -2.49 0.18
C ALA A 62 -16.20 -3.84 0.22
N SER A 63 -16.73 -4.27 -0.92
CA SER A 63 -17.27 -5.63 -1.05
C SER A 63 -16.20 -6.55 -1.61
N ILE A 64 -15.95 -7.65 -0.92
CA ILE A 64 -14.91 -8.63 -1.26
C ILE A 64 -15.56 -9.92 -1.73
N ARG A 65 -15.19 -10.40 -2.92
CA ARG A 65 -15.64 -11.67 -3.47
C ARG A 65 -14.44 -12.58 -3.78
N SER A 66 -14.26 -13.65 -3.04
CA SER A 66 -13.27 -14.68 -3.37
C SER A 66 -13.79 -15.53 -4.54
N ILE A 67 -13.10 -15.51 -5.66
CA ILE A 67 -13.42 -16.33 -6.85
C ILE A 67 -12.84 -17.73 -6.68
N ASN A 68 -11.60 -17.80 -6.20
CA ASN A 68 -10.92 -19.03 -5.83
C ASN A 68 -9.85 -18.71 -4.77
N ARG A 69 -9.00 -19.70 -4.45
CA ARG A 69 -7.95 -19.55 -3.43
C ARG A 69 -6.93 -18.44 -3.73
N HIS A 70 -6.74 -18.10 -5.01
CA HIS A 70 -5.70 -17.16 -5.47
C HIS A 70 -6.25 -15.97 -6.24
N THR A 71 -7.58 -15.79 -6.26
CA THR A 71 -8.24 -14.71 -7.00
C THR A 71 -9.32 -14.07 -6.16
N VAL A 72 -9.27 -12.75 -6.05
CA VAL A 72 -10.26 -11.94 -5.35
C VAL A 72 -10.75 -10.80 -6.23
N GLU A 73 -12.02 -10.47 -6.12
CA GLU A 73 -12.60 -9.23 -6.64
C GLU A 73 -12.89 -8.29 -5.47
N ILE A 74 -12.49 -7.04 -5.64
CA ILE A 74 -12.64 -5.97 -4.66
C ILE A 74 -13.47 -4.86 -5.31
N ASP A 75 -14.67 -4.64 -4.82
CA ASP A 75 -15.53 -3.53 -5.22
C ASP A 75 -15.41 -2.41 -4.19
N SER A 76 -14.79 -1.31 -4.60
CA SER A 76 -14.49 -0.18 -3.72
C SER A 76 -15.51 0.97 -3.80
N ARG A 77 -16.60 0.83 -4.57
CA ARG A 77 -17.61 1.89 -4.79
C ARG A 77 -18.33 2.31 -3.52
N HIS A 78 -18.44 1.42 -2.55
CA HIS A 78 -19.23 1.64 -1.34
C HIS A 78 -18.39 1.93 -0.09
N ILE A 79 -17.12 2.31 -0.29
CA ILE A 79 -16.28 2.76 0.82
C ILE A 79 -16.90 4.03 1.41
N HIS A 80 -17.20 3.99 2.70
CA HIS A 80 -17.93 5.03 3.43
C HIS A 80 -17.15 5.60 4.63
N THR A 81 -15.99 5.04 4.94
CA THR A 81 -15.10 5.55 5.98
C THR A 81 -13.64 5.46 5.57
N THR A 82 -12.85 6.43 6.02
CA THR A 82 -11.38 6.47 5.82
C THR A 82 -10.63 6.16 7.11
N ARG A 83 -11.36 5.73 8.16
CA ARG A 83 -10.79 5.35 9.45
C ARG A 83 -10.70 3.84 9.56
N THR A 84 -9.48 3.33 9.77
CA THR A 84 -9.26 1.90 9.94
C THR A 84 -9.53 1.44 11.37
N SER A 85 -9.92 0.15 11.52
CA SER A 85 -10.04 -0.48 12.83
C SER A 85 -8.68 -0.56 13.53
N TYR A 86 -8.62 -0.11 14.79
CA TYR A 86 -7.43 -0.19 15.62
C TYR A 86 -6.96 -1.63 15.83
N GLU A 87 -7.90 -2.55 16.09
CA GLU A 87 -7.60 -3.95 16.38
C GLU A 87 -7.00 -4.70 15.19
N LEU A 88 -7.52 -4.46 13.97
CA LEU A 88 -7.02 -5.11 12.78
C LEU A 88 -5.70 -4.51 12.31
N SER A 89 -5.60 -3.18 12.31
CA SER A 89 -4.39 -2.49 11.85
C SER A 89 -3.19 -2.79 12.72
N ARG A 90 -3.35 -2.92 14.05
CA ARG A 90 -2.28 -3.32 14.96
C ARG A 90 -1.64 -4.67 14.61
N LYS A 91 -2.41 -5.60 14.04
CA LYS A 91 -1.94 -6.95 13.70
C LYS A 91 -1.21 -6.99 12.36
N LEU A 92 -1.38 -5.97 11.54
CA LEU A 92 -0.87 -5.93 10.18
C LEU A 92 -0.01 -4.68 9.96
N ARG A 93 1.31 -4.88 9.85
CA ARG A 93 2.20 -3.77 9.56
C ARG A 93 1.94 -3.09 8.21
N ALA A 94 1.53 -3.87 7.22
CA ALA A 94 1.20 -3.37 5.89
C ALA A 94 -0.05 -2.46 5.87
N SER A 95 -0.78 -2.30 6.99
CA SER A 95 -1.88 -1.33 7.11
C SER A 95 -1.47 0.11 6.78
N TYR A 96 -0.18 0.45 6.89
CA TYR A 96 0.33 1.77 6.45
C TYR A 96 0.07 2.08 4.98
N TYR A 97 0.01 1.08 4.10
CA TYR A 97 -0.29 1.30 2.67
C TYR A 97 -1.70 1.87 2.45
N LEU A 98 -2.60 1.68 3.41
CA LEU A 98 -3.93 2.31 3.36
C LEU A 98 -3.88 3.83 3.46
N ILE A 99 -2.81 4.42 4.06
CA ILE A 99 -2.70 5.88 4.15
C ILE A 99 -2.64 6.47 2.75
N GLY A 100 -1.73 6.00 1.90
CA GLY A 100 -1.57 6.52 0.54
C GLY A 100 -2.81 6.29 -0.33
N ALA A 101 -3.41 5.10 -0.26
CA ALA A 101 -4.60 4.77 -1.04
C ALA A 101 -5.82 5.61 -0.64
N LEU A 102 -6.09 5.74 0.67
CA LEU A 102 -7.21 6.54 1.17
C LEU A 102 -6.99 8.04 0.93
N LEU A 103 -5.77 8.52 1.18
CA LEU A 103 -5.42 9.92 0.97
C LEU A 103 -5.54 10.30 -0.51
N GLY A 104 -5.04 9.44 -1.41
CA GLY A 104 -5.10 9.66 -2.85
C GLY A 104 -6.54 9.79 -3.36
N ARG A 105 -7.45 8.88 -2.94
CA ARG A 105 -8.83 8.88 -3.42
C ARG A 105 -9.75 9.85 -2.69
N PHE A 106 -9.64 9.93 -1.35
CA PHE A 106 -10.60 10.65 -0.51
C PHE A 106 -10.05 11.95 0.09
N GLY A 107 -8.78 12.27 -0.15
CA GLY A 107 -8.11 13.43 0.47
C GLY A 107 -7.97 13.32 1.99
N ARG A 108 -8.29 12.15 2.57
CA ARG A 108 -8.25 11.91 4.01
C ARG A 108 -7.96 10.45 4.32
N ALA A 109 -7.12 10.22 5.33
CA ALA A 109 -6.85 8.89 5.86
C ALA A 109 -6.65 8.96 7.38
N GLU A 110 -7.25 8.03 8.11
CA GLU A 110 -7.07 7.87 9.55
C GLU A 110 -6.74 6.39 9.81
N VAL A 111 -5.44 6.10 9.87
CA VAL A 111 -4.92 4.73 9.93
C VAL A 111 -4.29 4.47 11.29
N ALA A 112 -4.77 3.47 12.00
CA ALA A 112 -4.20 3.10 13.29
C ALA A 112 -2.74 2.65 13.12
N MET A 113 -1.89 3.11 14.04
CA MET A 113 -0.47 2.73 14.07
C MET A 113 -0.35 1.23 14.24
N PRO A 114 0.35 0.52 13.35
CA PRO A 114 0.55 -0.91 13.49
C PRO A 114 1.33 -1.22 14.75
N GLY A 115 0.87 -2.23 15.48
CA GLY A 115 1.62 -2.78 16.62
C GLY A 115 2.96 -3.32 16.11
N GLY A 116 4.03 -3.03 16.83
CA GLY A 116 5.36 -3.47 16.42
C GLY A 116 5.53 -4.98 16.49
N CYS A 117 6.17 -5.58 15.49
CA CYS A 117 7.02 -6.73 15.76
C CYS A 117 8.14 -6.27 16.69
N ASN A 118 8.33 -6.96 17.82
CA ASN A 118 9.33 -6.67 18.87
C ASN A 118 10.78 -6.88 18.39
N PHE A 119 11.17 -6.28 17.28
CA PHE A 119 12.55 -6.20 16.82
C PHE A 119 13.19 -4.85 17.20
N GLY A 120 12.89 -4.35 18.41
CA GLY A 120 13.71 -3.32 19.06
C GLY A 120 13.61 -1.90 18.48
N GLY A 121 12.46 -1.46 17.92
CA GLY A 121 12.32 -0.04 17.54
C GLY A 121 11.01 0.30 16.83
N VAL A 122 10.49 1.50 17.10
CA VAL A 122 9.48 2.16 16.27
C VAL A 122 10.16 2.46 14.93
N ARG A 123 9.67 1.86 13.84
CA ARG A 123 10.18 2.23 12.51
C ARG A 123 9.64 3.60 12.15
N PRO A 124 10.52 4.54 11.79
CA PRO A 124 10.12 5.90 11.48
C PRO A 124 9.23 5.91 10.24
N ILE A 125 8.19 6.76 10.27
CA ILE A 125 7.30 7.07 9.12
C ILE A 125 7.64 8.43 8.52
N ASP A 126 8.77 9.01 8.90
CA ASP A 126 9.25 10.32 8.50
C ASP A 126 9.26 10.51 6.99
N GLN A 127 9.71 9.51 6.23
CA GLN A 127 9.73 9.57 4.76
C GLN A 127 8.31 9.51 4.16
N HIS A 128 7.37 8.82 4.79
CA HIS A 128 5.95 8.85 4.39
C HIS A 128 5.35 10.24 4.63
N VAL A 129 5.57 10.78 5.83
CA VAL A 129 5.10 12.13 6.21
C VAL A 129 5.68 13.17 5.27
N LYS A 130 7.00 13.12 5.00
CA LYS A 130 7.68 14.01 4.06
C LYS A 130 7.01 13.98 2.67
N GLY A 131 6.76 12.79 2.14
CA GLY A 131 6.13 12.64 0.83
C GLY A 131 4.69 13.16 0.80
N PHE A 132 3.87 12.81 1.80
CA PHE A 132 2.49 13.31 1.89
C PHE A 132 2.42 14.82 2.08
N SER A 133 3.32 15.39 2.89
CA SER A 133 3.40 16.84 3.09
C SER A 133 3.81 17.56 1.81
N ALA A 134 4.74 16.99 1.03
CA ALA A 134 5.12 17.56 -0.26
C ALA A 134 3.96 17.56 -1.26
N LEU A 135 3.09 16.55 -1.21
CA LEU A 135 1.85 16.48 -2.01
C LEU A 135 0.73 17.40 -1.48
N GLY A 136 0.96 18.14 -0.38
CA GLY A 136 0.00 19.08 0.20
C GLY A 136 -0.89 18.54 1.30
N ALA A 137 -0.59 17.38 1.87
CA ALA A 137 -1.33 16.84 2.99
C ALA A 137 -0.73 17.26 4.34
N GLY A 138 -1.58 17.65 5.29
CA GLY A 138 -1.24 17.73 6.70
C GLY A 138 -1.23 16.33 7.33
N VAL A 139 -0.16 15.98 8.06
CA VAL A 139 -0.04 14.68 8.72
C VAL A 139 0.21 14.88 10.22
N THR A 140 -0.62 14.27 11.05
CA THR A 140 -0.47 14.28 12.51
C THR A 140 -0.56 12.86 13.06
N THR A 141 -0.01 12.68 14.25
CA THR A 141 -0.13 11.41 14.98
C THR A 141 -0.80 11.69 16.32
N GLU A 142 -2.00 11.19 16.51
CA GLU A 142 -2.81 11.42 17.69
C GLU A 142 -3.66 10.20 18.04
N GLY A 143 -3.83 9.90 19.32
CA GLY A 143 -4.67 8.81 19.80
C GLY A 143 -4.29 7.41 19.27
N GLY A 144 -3.04 7.20 18.85
CA GLY A 144 -2.58 5.96 18.25
C GLY A 144 -2.94 5.81 16.76
N TYR A 145 -3.35 6.90 16.11
CA TYR A 145 -3.63 6.97 14.68
C TYR A 145 -2.67 7.94 13.98
N ILE A 146 -2.39 7.64 12.73
CA ILE A 146 -1.82 8.57 11.77
C ILE A 146 -3.00 9.18 11.03
N ASN A 147 -3.13 10.50 11.15
CA ASN A 147 -4.15 11.30 10.48
C ASN A 147 -3.50 12.07 9.36
N ALA A 148 -3.94 11.84 8.13
CA ALA A 148 -3.51 12.59 6.96
C ALA A 148 -4.73 13.24 6.31
N ILE A 149 -4.65 14.54 6.01
CA ILE A 149 -5.76 15.30 5.43
C ILE A 149 -5.25 16.32 4.43
N VAL A 150 -5.98 16.50 3.35
CA VAL A 150 -5.75 17.51 2.33
C VAL A 150 -6.82 18.59 2.48
N GLU A 151 -6.46 19.74 3.02
CA GLU A 151 -7.42 20.83 3.26
C GLU A 151 -7.96 21.43 1.94
N SER A 152 -7.16 21.44 0.89
CA SER A 152 -7.56 21.87 -0.46
C SER A 152 -8.50 20.90 -1.17
N GLY A 153 -8.78 19.74 -0.57
CA GLY A 153 -9.62 18.69 -1.11
C GLY A 153 -8.93 17.77 -2.12
N ARG A 154 -7.76 18.13 -2.66
CA ARG A 154 -7.02 17.30 -3.63
C ARG A 154 -5.50 17.45 -3.46
N LEU A 155 -4.79 16.35 -3.59
CA LEU A 155 -3.32 16.35 -3.61
C LEU A 155 -2.79 17.05 -4.88
N THR A 156 -1.63 17.66 -4.76
CA THR A 156 -0.92 18.33 -5.86
C THR A 156 0.41 17.64 -6.10
N GLY A 157 0.75 17.43 -7.36
CA GLY A 157 2.04 16.85 -7.76
C GLY A 157 3.24 17.64 -7.25
N ALA A 158 4.33 16.95 -6.96
CA ALA A 158 5.52 17.52 -6.37
C ALA A 158 6.80 16.75 -6.73
N ASN A 159 7.95 17.43 -6.62
CA ASN A 159 9.25 16.76 -6.62
C ASN A 159 9.62 16.36 -5.19
N ILE A 160 9.82 15.07 -4.97
CA ILE A 160 10.01 14.47 -3.65
C ILE A 160 11.33 13.69 -3.65
N TYR A 161 12.29 14.15 -2.87
CA TYR A 161 13.54 13.41 -2.63
C TYR A 161 13.45 12.68 -1.28
N LEU A 162 13.63 11.35 -1.30
CA LEU A 162 13.67 10.54 -0.08
C LEU A 162 15.08 10.60 0.53
N ASP A 163 15.18 11.03 1.78
CA ASP A 163 16.49 11.14 2.48
C ASP A 163 17.12 9.76 2.70
N VAL A 164 16.26 8.74 2.83
CA VAL A 164 16.63 7.35 2.99
C VAL A 164 15.76 6.51 2.06
N VAL A 165 16.38 5.58 1.33
CA VAL A 165 15.65 4.61 0.50
C VAL A 165 14.66 3.83 1.37
N SER A 166 13.38 3.93 1.05
CA SER A 166 12.30 3.30 1.82
C SER A 166 11.25 2.69 0.89
N VAL A 167 11.15 1.37 0.91
CA VAL A 167 10.12 0.63 0.16
C VAL A 167 8.71 1.11 0.54
N GLY A 168 8.44 1.20 1.85
CA GLY A 168 7.13 1.60 2.35
C GLY A 168 6.75 3.01 1.93
N ALA A 169 7.67 3.96 2.04
CA ALA A 169 7.43 5.34 1.63
C ALA A 169 7.24 5.44 0.11
N THR A 170 8.12 4.82 -0.68
CA THR A 170 8.00 4.81 -2.14
C THR A 170 6.61 4.35 -2.58
N MET A 171 6.16 3.16 -2.13
CA MET A 171 4.86 2.60 -2.53
C MET A 171 3.67 3.44 -2.02
N ASN A 172 3.77 3.96 -0.81
CA ASN A 172 2.71 4.76 -0.21
C ASN A 172 2.54 6.13 -0.89
N ILE A 173 3.66 6.79 -1.19
CA ILE A 173 3.67 8.05 -1.94
C ILE A 173 3.17 7.80 -3.37
N MET A 174 3.57 6.68 -3.99
CA MET A 174 3.05 6.25 -5.29
C MET A 174 1.52 6.21 -5.29
N MET A 175 0.90 5.52 -4.35
CA MET A 175 -0.56 5.43 -4.27
C MET A 175 -1.23 6.77 -4.01
N ALA A 176 -0.64 7.64 -3.20
CA ALA A 176 -1.19 8.96 -2.94
C ALA A 176 -1.10 9.87 -4.18
N ALA A 177 0.02 9.81 -4.90
CA ALA A 177 0.31 10.70 -6.02
C ALA A 177 -0.48 10.37 -7.29
N VAL A 178 -0.93 9.12 -7.47
CA VAL A 178 -1.54 8.67 -8.72
C VAL A 178 -2.80 9.45 -9.13
N LEU A 179 -3.52 10.02 -8.17
CA LEU A 179 -4.70 10.86 -8.39
C LEU A 179 -4.44 12.35 -8.06
N ALA A 180 -3.19 12.74 -7.78
CA ALA A 180 -2.83 14.12 -7.52
C ALA A 180 -2.92 14.97 -8.79
N GLN A 181 -3.12 16.27 -8.65
CA GLN A 181 -3.16 17.20 -9.77
C GLN A 181 -1.74 17.60 -10.17
N GLY A 182 -1.38 17.39 -11.42
CA GLY A 182 -0.05 17.70 -11.96
C GLY A 182 0.94 16.53 -11.79
N ASP A 183 2.18 16.75 -12.16
CA ASP A 183 3.22 15.72 -12.20
C ASP A 183 3.88 15.52 -10.83
N THR A 184 4.23 14.29 -10.52
CA THR A 184 5.01 13.95 -9.33
C THR A 184 6.27 13.21 -9.74
N VAL A 185 7.40 13.60 -9.17
CA VAL A 185 8.67 12.90 -9.31
C VAL A 185 9.15 12.49 -7.92
N ILE A 186 9.46 11.21 -7.74
CA ILE A 186 10.03 10.70 -6.49
C ILE A 186 11.45 10.22 -6.79
N GLU A 187 12.43 10.82 -6.14
CA GLU A 187 13.85 10.51 -6.29
C GLU A 187 14.38 9.74 -5.07
N ASN A 188 15.48 9.02 -5.26
CA ASN A 188 16.08 8.11 -4.28
C ASN A 188 15.08 7.02 -3.83
N CYS A 189 14.31 6.52 -4.79
CA CYS A 189 13.31 5.48 -4.58
C CYS A 189 13.93 4.12 -4.27
N ALA A 190 13.15 3.28 -3.60
CA ALA A 190 13.39 1.86 -3.52
C ALA A 190 13.15 1.17 -4.88
N LYS A 191 13.89 0.09 -5.17
CA LYS A 191 13.95 -0.55 -6.50
C LYS A 191 13.42 -1.99 -6.52
N GLU A 192 12.87 -2.46 -5.41
CA GLU A 192 12.43 -3.83 -5.24
C GLU A 192 11.35 -4.22 -6.26
N PRO A 193 11.32 -5.48 -6.72
CA PRO A 193 10.40 -5.95 -7.75
C PRO A 193 8.93 -5.64 -7.48
N HIS A 194 8.51 -5.69 -6.23
CA HIS A 194 7.11 -5.41 -5.86
C HIS A 194 6.70 -3.92 -5.99
N ILE A 195 7.67 -3.01 -6.12
CA ILE A 195 7.40 -1.61 -6.51
C ILE A 195 7.03 -1.54 -7.98
N VAL A 196 7.73 -2.32 -8.83
CA VAL A 196 7.40 -2.46 -10.24
C VAL A 196 6.02 -3.10 -10.42
N ASP A 197 5.70 -4.12 -9.61
CA ASP A 197 4.37 -4.76 -9.61
C ASP A 197 3.26 -3.77 -9.27
N LEU A 198 3.46 -2.93 -8.24
CA LEU A 198 2.50 -1.89 -7.89
C LEU A 198 2.34 -0.87 -9.03
N ALA A 199 3.44 -0.40 -9.62
CA ALA A 199 3.39 0.53 -10.75
C ALA A 199 2.64 -0.06 -11.94
N ASN A 200 2.91 -1.32 -12.29
CA ASN A 200 2.22 -2.03 -13.37
C ASN A 200 0.72 -2.18 -13.07
N PHE A 201 0.37 -2.50 -11.82
CA PHE A 201 -1.02 -2.58 -11.41
C PHE A 201 -1.73 -1.22 -11.55
N LEU A 202 -1.13 -0.13 -11.06
CA LEU A 202 -1.66 1.21 -11.20
C LEU A 202 -1.78 1.64 -12.67
N ASN A 203 -0.77 1.33 -13.49
CA ASN A 203 -0.80 1.59 -14.93
C ASN A 203 -1.90 0.80 -15.65
N SER A 204 -2.17 -0.43 -15.22
CA SER A 204 -3.29 -1.21 -15.77
C SER A 204 -4.66 -0.60 -15.48
N MET A 205 -4.74 0.25 -14.47
CA MET A 205 -5.93 1.03 -14.09
C MET A 205 -5.97 2.43 -14.73
N GLY A 206 -4.98 2.74 -15.59
CA GLY A 206 -4.93 3.99 -16.36
C GLY A 206 -3.93 5.03 -15.89
N ALA A 207 -3.09 4.76 -14.87
CA ALA A 207 -1.99 5.64 -14.49
C ALA A 207 -0.90 5.66 -15.57
N ASP A 208 -0.05 6.68 -15.57
CA ASP A 208 1.18 6.73 -16.36
C ASP A 208 2.40 6.86 -15.44
N ILE A 209 2.81 5.74 -14.86
CA ILE A 209 3.96 5.65 -13.95
C ILE A 209 5.15 5.13 -14.72
N ARG A 210 6.27 5.85 -14.66
CA ARG A 210 7.52 5.51 -15.35
C ARG A 210 8.68 5.47 -14.37
N GLY A 211 9.72 4.70 -14.69
CA GLY A 211 10.93 4.62 -13.88
C GLY A 211 10.83 3.71 -12.65
N ALA A 212 9.71 3.03 -12.41
CA ALA A 212 9.61 2.07 -11.31
C ALA A 212 10.70 0.97 -11.44
N GLY A 213 11.39 0.67 -10.33
CA GLY A 213 12.57 -0.21 -10.32
C GLY A 213 13.91 0.50 -10.57
N THR A 214 13.88 1.82 -10.79
CA THR A 214 15.06 2.70 -10.81
C THR A 214 15.07 3.58 -9.57
N ASP A 215 16.03 4.48 -9.44
CA ASP A 215 16.09 5.43 -8.31
C ASP A 215 15.17 6.63 -8.46
N THR A 216 14.50 6.77 -9.62
CA THR A 216 13.57 7.87 -9.88
C THR A 216 12.29 7.34 -10.51
N VAL A 217 11.15 7.67 -9.90
CA VAL A 217 9.82 7.35 -10.40
C VAL A 217 9.08 8.65 -10.71
N SER A 218 8.52 8.74 -11.91
CA SER A 218 7.73 9.88 -12.35
C SER A 218 6.30 9.47 -12.70
N TYR A 219 5.39 10.40 -12.52
CA TYR A 219 3.97 10.25 -12.84
C TYR A 219 3.50 11.40 -13.68
N THR A 220 2.70 11.12 -14.68
CA THR A 220 1.83 12.09 -15.30
C THR A 220 0.39 11.84 -14.86
N HIS A 221 -0.37 12.90 -14.81
CA HIS A 221 -1.75 12.94 -14.34
C HIS A 221 -2.66 11.89 -15.01
N LEU A 222 -3.44 11.18 -14.19
CA LEU A 222 -4.52 10.33 -14.66
C LEU A 222 -5.68 11.21 -15.12
N THR A 223 -5.99 11.19 -16.41
CA THR A 223 -7.25 11.77 -16.92
C THR A 223 -8.32 10.69 -16.77
N LEU A 224 -9.13 10.76 -15.70
CA LEU A 224 -10.36 9.98 -15.59
C LEU A 224 -11.47 10.64 -16.40
#